data_bc49c4a18a0cb33e83e16cfc12574289
#
_entry.id   bc49c4a18a0cb33e83e16cfc12574289
#
_cell.length_a   1.000
_cell.length_b   1.000
_cell.length_c   1.000
_cell.angle_alpha   90.00
_cell.angle_beta   90.00
_cell.angle_gamma   90.00
#
_symmetry.space_group_name_H-M   'P 1'
#
loop_
_entity.id
_entity.type
_entity.pdbx_description
1 polymer ?
#
loop_
_entity_poly.entity_id
_entity_poly.type
_entity_poly.pdbx_seq_one_letter_code
_entity_poly.pdbx_strand_id
1 'polypeptide(L)'
;MSWQLLMLNVTVKDGERALLTRNGQLVRVLAPGKHRLFDPLHELKAEVLDVVRSEFPADRYAVLKAARPDLAAELFEAIETKADEIAIVSLDGRPVHLMTPWQVRVYWKVATRIDVERIDVSADPRVGARHLTMIERNRSTVVMEAVVENHEAGLLYVEGRLVERLAPGRHAFWTVGRKIEVKRLDLRLQAVEITAQEMLTKDRIALRVTLTAFRRVVDPERTVATVPDVDAWLYRLVQFAIREAVGPDAGRGAVCKGGAGCGAA
;
A
#
# COMPACT_ATOMS: atom_id res chain seq x y z
N MET A 1 54.32 -7.40 -38.38
CA MET A 1 53.45 -7.42 -37.18
C MET A 1 52.25 -6.49 -37.44
N SER A 2 51.05 -7.06 -37.43
CA SER A 2 49.84 -6.32 -37.83
C SER A 2 49.47 -5.30 -36.77
N TRP A 3 49.46 -4.02 -37.10
CA TRP A 3 49.03 -2.91 -36.24
C TRP A 3 47.61 -3.10 -35.69
N GLN A 4 46.81 -3.99 -36.30
CA GLN A 4 45.46 -4.33 -35.84
C GLN A 4 45.42 -5.04 -34.49
N LEU A 5 46.49 -5.74 -34.10
CA LEU A 5 46.59 -6.46 -32.81
C LEU A 5 46.84 -5.51 -31.62
N LEU A 6 47.20 -4.23 -31.86
CA LEU A 6 47.54 -3.27 -30.84
C LEU A 6 46.36 -2.26 -30.58
N MET A 7 45.21 -2.52 -31.22
CA MET A 7 44.06 -1.60 -31.18
C MET A 7 42.82 -2.30 -30.69
N LEU A 8 42.21 -1.76 -29.63
CA LEU A 8 40.86 -2.10 -29.21
C LEU A 8 39.86 -1.37 -30.11
N ASN A 9 39.07 -2.12 -30.87
CA ASN A 9 37.97 -1.57 -31.68
C ASN A 9 36.63 -1.76 -30.97
N VAL A 10 35.92 -0.68 -30.70
CA VAL A 10 34.63 -0.71 -30.02
C VAL A 10 33.61 0.04 -30.88
N THR A 11 32.50 -0.60 -31.19
CA THR A 11 31.37 0.02 -31.86
C THR A 11 30.23 0.19 -30.84
N VAL A 12 29.80 1.41 -30.61
CA VAL A 12 28.71 1.77 -29.73
C VAL A 12 27.55 2.33 -30.57
N LYS A 13 26.38 1.73 -30.47
CA LYS A 13 25.19 2.17 -31.21
C LYS A 13 24.54 3.39 -30.56
N ASP A 14 23.59 4.03 -31.24
CA ASP A 14 22.92 5.26 -30.76
C ASP A 14 22.22 5.09 -29.39
N GLY A 15 21.62 3.92 -29.12
CA GLY A 15 20.99 3.57 -27.83
C GLY A 15 21.95 2.98 -26.81
N GLU A 16 23.25 3.04 -27.01
CA GLU A 16 24.25 2.39 -26.15
C GLU A 16 25.29 3.39 -25.63
N ARG A 17 25.97 3.01 -24.54
CA ARG A 17 27.20 3.63 -24.03
C ARG A 17 28.17 2.55 -23.66
N ALA A 18 29.45 2.77 -23.83
CA ALA A 18 30.46 1.80 -23.41
C ALA A 18 31.31 2.34 -22.26
N LEU A 19 31.37 1.57 -21.16
CA LEU A 19 32.27 1.80 -20.06
C LEU A 19 33.64 1.30 -20.43
N LEU A 20 34.61 2.19 -20.60
CA LEU A 20 36.00 1.85 -20.87
C LEU A 20 36.76 1.76 -19.55
N THR A 21 37.26 0.57 -19.25
CA THR A 21 38.09 0.32 -18.06
C THR A 21 39.52 -0.04 -18.45
N ARG A 22 40.48 0.35 -17.62
CA ARG A 22 41.89 -0.09 -17.70
C ARG A 22 42.24 -0.75 -16.37
N ASN A 23 42.66 -2.02 -16.42
CA ASN A 23 42.98 -2.80 -15.21
C ASN A 23 41.85 -2.76 -14.15
N GLY A 24 40.60 -2.77 -14.62
CA GLY A 24 39.42 -2.72 -13.76
C GLY A 24 39.00 -1.31 -13.29
N GLN A 25 39.79 -0.28 -13.56
CA GLN A 25 39.43 1.12 -13.21
C GLN A 25 38.74 1.81 -14.38
N LEU A 26 37.64 2.51 -14.11
CA LEU A 26 36.95 3.28 -15.15
C LEU A 26 37.78 4.47 -15.61
N VAL A 27 38.06 4.51 -16.90
CA VAL A 27 38.80 5.60 -17.56
C VAL A 27 37.83 6.64 -18.11
N ARG A 28 36.83 6.20 -18.90
CA ARG A 28 35.83 7.09 -19.50
C ARG A 28 34.63 6.29 -20.01
N VAL A 29 33.58 7.01 -20.37
CA VAL A 29 32.40 6.47 -21.06
C VAL A 29 32.46 6.89 -22.53
N LEU A 30 32.31 5.93 -23.44
CA LEU A 30 32.31 6.17 -24.87
C LEU A 30 30.88 6.49 -25.35
N ALA A 31 30.75 7.53 -26.11
CA ALA A 31 29.53 7.91 -26.80
C ALA A 31 29.26 6.99 -28.01
N PRO A 32 28.07 7.03 -28.64
CA PRO A 32 27.81 6.31 -29.88
C PRO A 32 28.84 6.62 -30.96
N GLY A 33 29.22 5.59 -31.68
CA GLY A 33 30.23 5.68 -32.74
C GLY A 33 31.21 4.51 -32.80
N LYS A 34 32.16 4.61 -33.71
CA LYS A 34 33.27 3.64 -33.84
C LYS A 34 34.50 4.23 -33.17
N HIS A 35 34.98 3.56 -32.12
CA HIS A 35 36.15 3.96 -31.35
C HIS A 35 37.30 3.00 -31.63
N ARG A 36 38.46 3.57 -31.94
CA ARG A 36 39.73 2.84 -32.09
C ARG A 36 40.69 3.34 -31.03
N LEU A 37 41.05 2.48 -30.09
CA LEU A 37 41.86 2.81 -28.93
C LEU A 37 43.16 2.04 -29.00
N PHE A 38 44.26 2.74 -28.79
CA PHE A 38 45.58 2.10 -28.77
C PHE A 38 45.78 1.36 -27.45
N ASP A 39 45.96 0.04 -27.51
CA ASP A 39 46.05 -0.84 -26.35
C ASP A 39 47.09 -1.93 -26.57
N PRO A 40 48.37 -1.60 -26.55
CA PRO A 40 49.46 -2.52 -26.82
C PRO A 40 49.63 -3.61 -25.75
N LEU A 41 49.14 -3.33 -24.52
CA LEU A 41 49.22 -4.22 -23.36
C LEU A 41 47.95 -5.01 -23.11
N HIS A 42 46.90 -4.79 -23.90
CA HIS A 42 45.58 -5.44 -23.75
C HIS A 42 44.96 -5.20 -22.36
N GLU A 43 45.18 -4.01 -21.80
CA GLU A 43 44.67 -3.62 -20.49
C GLU A 43 43.29 -2.99 -20.56
N LEU A 44 42.84 -2.52 -21.73
CA LEU A 44 41.58 -1.88 -21.95
C LEU A 44 40.46 -2.90 -22.13
N LYS A 45 39.36 -2.69 -21.40
CA LYS A 45 38.12 -3.45 -21.61
C LYS A 45 36.99 -2.45 -21.82
N ALA A 46 36.13 -2.72 -22.79
CA ALA A 46 34.94 -1.92 -23.04
C ALA A 46 33.70 -2.80 -22.83
N GLU A 47 32.84 -2.36 -21.92
CA GLU A 47 31.55 -2.97 -21.68
C GLU A 47 30.46 -2.08 -22.27
N VAL A 48 29.74 -2.61 -23.27
CA VAL A 48 28.64 -1.88 -23.92
C VAL A 48 27.36 -2.11 -23.12
N LEU A 49 26.71 -1.01 -22.75
CA LEU A 49 25.47 -1.00 -21.98
C LEU A 49 24.37 -0.33 -22.78
N ASP A 50 23.18 -0.92 -22.75
CA ASP A 50 21.98 -0.35 -23.30
C ASP A 50 21.45 0.76 -22.35
N VAL A 51 21.34 1.98 -22.86
CA VAL A 51 20.81 3.12 -22.12
C VAL A 51 19.32 3.38 -22.39
N VAL A 52 18.72 2.67 -23.33
CA VAL A 52 17.29 2.81 -23.64
C VAL A 52 16.43 2.39 -22.44
N ARG A 53 16.89 1.43 -21.67
CA ARG A 53 16.24 1.02 -20.42
C ARG A 53 16.40 2.05 -19.28
N SER A 54 17.21 3.07 -19.48
CA SER A 54 17.47 4.20 -18.59
C SER A 54 17.99 3.86 -17.19
N GLU A 55 17.73 2.69 -16.62
CA GLU A 55 18.15 2.30 -15.28
C GLU A 55 19.56 1.70 -15.26
N PHE A 56 20.36 2.14 -14.28
CA PHE A 56 21.72 1.63 -14.05
C PHE A 56 21.82 0.96 -12.67
N PRO A 57 22.53 -0.16 -12.51
CA PRO A 57 22.66 -0.86 -11.23
C PRO A 57 23.25 0.05 -10.13
N ALA A 58 22.55 0.14 -9.00
CA ALA A 58 22.93 1.05 -7.91
C ALA A 58 24.25 0.66 -7.23
N ASP A 59 24.55 -0.64 -7.14
CA ASP A 59 25.81 -1.18 -6.62
C ASP A 59 26.99 -0.75 -7.47
N ARG A 60 26.86 -0.83 -8.78
CA ARG A 60 27.90 -0.39 -9.73
C ARG A 60 28.07 1.13 -9.72
N TYR A 61 26.96 1.87 -9.57
CA TYR A 61 27.01 3.32 -9.42
C TYR A 61 27.75 3.73 -8.17
N ALA A 62 27.56 3.06 -7.04
CA ALA A 62 28.29 3.38 -5.80
C ALA A 62 29.80 3.26 -5.98
N VAL A 63 30.28 2.21 -6.66
CA VAL A 63 31.70 2.02 -6.98
C VAL A 63 32.20 3.11 -7.93
N LEU A 64 31.42 3.43 -8.97
CA LEU A 64 31.76 4.45 -9.94
C LEU A 64 31.79 5.85 -9.31
N LYS A 65 30.83 6.18 -8.46
CA LYS A 65 30.77 7.46 -7.72
C LYS A 65 31.97 7.63 -6.80
N ALA A 66 32.41 6.56 -6.15
CA ALA A 66 33.60 6.62 -5.28
C ALA A 66 34.90 6.82 -6.07
N ALA A 67 35.04 6.19 -7.26
CA ALA A 67 36.24 6.25 -8.10
C ALA A 67 36.27 7.52 -8.97
N ARG A 68 35.14 7.92 -9.55
CA ARG A 68 35.02 9.02 -10.52
C ARG A 68 33.71 9.80 -10.28
N PRO A 69 33.67 10.64 -9.23
CA PRO A 69 32.49 11.43 -8.89
C PRO A 69 32.08 12.41 -10.00
N ASP A 70 33.05 12.92 -10.77
CA ASP A 70 32.87 13.77 -11.94
C ASP A 70 31.98 13.10 -13.01
N LEU A 71 32.36 11.91 -13.45
CA LEU A 71 31.60 11.13 -14.45
C LEU A 71 30.26 10.65 -13.89
N ALA A 72 30.21 10.29 -12.63
CA ALA A 72 28.97 9.88 -11.99
C ALA A 72 27.94 11.01 -12.00
N ALA A 73 28.32 12.23 -11.68
CA ALA A 73 27.43 13.39 -11.66
C ALA A 73 27.01 13.83 -13.07
N GLU A 74 27.89 13.71 -14.06
CA GLU A 74 27.59 14.07 -15.45
C GLU A 74 26.60 13.11 -16.10
N LEU A 75 26.78 11.80 -15.90
CA LEU A 75 26.09 10.77 -16.69
C LEU A 75 24.85 10.20 -16.02
N PHE A 76 24.77 10.26 -14.69
CA PHE A 76 23.74 9.58 -13.93
C PHE A 76 22.95 10.52 -13.01
N GLU A 77 21.68 10.22 -12.85
CA GLU A 77 20.80 10.75 -11.82
C GLU A 77 20.53 9.66 -10.80
N ALA A 78 21.01 9.86 -9.57
CA ALA A 78 20.72 8.97 -8.46
C ALA A 78 19.58 9.54 -7.63
N ILE A 79 18.50 8.76 -7.51
CA ILE A 79 17.31 9.10 -6.74
C ILE A 79 17.33 8.25 -5.49
N GLU A 80 17.37 8.90 -4.34
CA GLU A 80 17.34 8.27 -3.03
C GLU A 80 16.08 8.73 -2.28
N THR A 81 15.39 7.81 -1.61
CA THR A 81 14.21 8.10 -0.78
C THR A 81 14.56 8.01 0.69
N LYS A 82 14.01 8.93 1.51
CA LYS A 82 14.16 8.96 2.96
C LYS A 82 13.16 8.01 3.64
N ALA A 83 13.20 7.94 4.96
CA ALA A 83 12.33 7.08 5.79
C ALA A 83 10.84 7.32 5.58
N ASP A 84 10.46 8.60 5.46
CA ASP A 84 9.05 9.02 5.38
C ASP A 84 8.71 9.57 3.99
N GLU A 85 9.46 9.16 2.98
CA GLU A 85 9.36 9.68 1.63
C GLU A 85 9.08 8.56 0.63
N ILE A 86 8.15 8.83 -0.27
CA ILE A 86 7.90 8.04 -1.46
C ILE A 86 8.27 8.91 -2.67
N ALA A 87 8.90 8.31 -3.67
CA ALA A 87 9.19 9.02 -4.90
C ALA A 87 8.55 8.33 -6.10
N ILE A 88 7.94 9.13 -6.95
CA ILE A 88 7.40 8.70 -8.24
C ILE A 88 8.37 9.18 -9.31
N VAL A 89 8.99 8.21 -9.98
CA VAL A 89 9.92 8.49 -11.07
C VAL A 89 9.19 8.39 -12.40
N SER A 90 9.22 9.47 -13.15
CA SER A 90 8.66 9.55 -14.50
C SER A 90 9.78 9.71 -15.52
N LEU A 91 9.72 8.94 -16.58
CA LEU A 91 10.62 9.03 -17.72
C LEU A 91 9.83 9.57 -18.91
N ASP A 92 10.28 10.69 -19.47
CA ASP A 92 9.59 11.42 -20.56
C ASP A 92 8.11 11.70 -20.25
N GLY A 93 7.82 12.08 -18.99
CA GLY A 93 6.47 12.37 -18.51
C GLY A 93 5.60 11.14 -18.26
N ARG A 94 6.14 9.92 -18.42
CA ARG A 94 5.45 8.67 -18.09
C ARG A 94 5.94 8.11 -16.77
N PRO A 95 5.08 7.92 -15.79
CA PRO A 95 5.47 7.31 -14.52
C PRO A 95 5.86 5.85 -14.71
N VAL A 96 7.06 5.50 -14.27
CA VAL A 96 7.66 4.17 -14.46
C VAL A 96 7.84 3.44 -13.14
N HIS A 97 8.33 4.13 -12.12
CA HIS A 97 8.61 3.51 -10.83
C HIS A 97 8.01 4.30 -9.67
N LEU A 98 7.47 3.54 -8.72
CA LEU A 98 7.13 4.02 -7.39
C LEU A 98 8.22 3.51 -6.44
N MET A 99 9.00 4.44 -5.89
CA MET A 99 10.06 4.13 -4.94
C MET A 99 9.50 4.20 -3.52
N THR A 100 9.71 3.14 -2.77
CA THR A 100 9.41 3.08 -1.34
C THR A 100 10.56 3.68 -0.52
N PRO A 101 10.41 3.91 0.79
CA PRO A 101 11.50 4.39 1.62
C PRO A 101 12.77 3.56 1.51
N TRP A 102 13.90 4.25 1.69
CA TRP A 102 15.24 3.66 1.68
C TRP A 102 15.64 2.97 0.38
N GLN A 103 15.02 3.34 -0.73
CA GLN A 103 15.43 2.85 -2.05
C GLN A 103 16.36 3.83 -2.74
N VAL A 104 17.28 3.26 -3.51
CA VAL A 104 18.16 3.99 -4.41
C VAL A 104 17.95 3.45 -5.82
N ARG A 105 17.64 4.34 -6.75
CA ARG A 105 17.62 4.02 -8.19
C ARG A 105 18.46 5.02 -8.95
N VAL A 106 19.13 4.53 -9.97
CA VAL A 106 20.06 5.32 -10.77
C VAL A 106 19.66 5.25 -12.23
N TYR A 107 19.62 6.38 -12.87
CA TYR A 107 19.20 6.50 -14.26
C TYR A 107 20.25 7.24 -15.10
N TRP A 108 20.33 6.88 -16.37
CA TRP A 108 21.14 7.60 -17.34
C TRP A 108 20.50 8.95 -17.69
N LYS A 109 21.21 10.06 -17.45
CA LYS A 109 20.75 11.42 -17.84
C LYS A 109 20.67 11.63 -19.34
N VAL A 110 21.47 10.88 -20.10
CA VAL A 110 21.64 11.07 -21.55
C VAL A 110 20.55 10.46 -22.41
N ALA A 111 19.68 9.62 -21.84
CA ALA A 111 18.72 8.84 -22.64
C ALA A 111 17.29 9.42 -22.58
N THR A 112 16.87 9.91 -21.42
CA THR A 112 15.50 10.28 -21.14
C THR A 112 15.44 11.44 -20.16
N ARG A 113 14.39 12.25 -20.26
CA ARG A 113 14.09 13.25 -19.23
C ARG A 113 13.54 12.55 -17.99
N ILE A 114 14.18 12.80 -16.85
CA ILE A 114 13.83 12.23 -15.57
C ILE A 114 13.10 13.30 -14.76
N ASP A 115 11.85 13.04 -14.40
CA ASP A 115 11.07 13.88 -13.51
C ASP A 115 10.77 13.07 -12.22
N VAL A 116 11.03 13.66 -11.06
CA VAL A 116 10.85 13.00 -9.76
C VAL A 116 9.86 13.78 -8.92
N GLU A 117 8.73 13.18 -8.63
CA GLU A 117 7.77 13.69 -7.66
C GLU A 117 8.01 13.03 -6.31
N ARG A 118 8.34 13.83 -5.30
CA ARG A 118 8.58 13.38 -3.92
C ARG A 118 7.35 13.66 -3.08
N ILE A 119 6.90 12.67 -2.34
CA ILE A 119 5.72 12.71 -1.49
C ILE A 119 6.16 12.41 -0.07
N ASP A 120 6.00 13.38 0.81
CA ASP A 120 6.16 13.19 2.25
C ASP A 120 4.87 12.56 2.80
N VAL A 121 5.00 11.34 3.31
CA VAL A 121 3.88 10.57 3.86
C VAL A 121 3.76 10.69 5.38
N SER A 122 4.62 11.49 6.02
CA SER A 122 4.63 11.66 7.48
C SER A 122 3.39 12.41 7.99
N ALA A 123 2.97 13.45 7.28
CA ALA A 123 1.89 14.34 7.69
C ALA A 123 0.50 13.79 7.37
N ASP A 124 0.26 13.37 6.12
CA ASP A 124 -1.03 12.84 5.65
C ASP A 124 -0.85 11.48 4.99
N PRO A 125 -1.49 10.42 5.51
CA PRO A 125 -1.41 9.11 4.91
C PRO A 125 -2.27 8.95 3.64
N ARG A 126 -3.08 9.93 3.26
CA ARG A 126 -3.99 9.80 2.12
C ARG A 126 -3.25 9.83 0.79
N VAL A 127 -3.68 8.94 -0.09
CA VAL A 127 -3.20 8.93 -1.48
C VAL A 127 -4.03 9.90 -2.31
N GLY A 128 -3.39 10.87 -2.93
CA GLY A 128 -4.05 11.79 -3.85
C GLY A 128 -4.65 11.06 -5.06
N ALA A 129 -5.82 11.51 -5.53
CA ALA A 129 -6.56 10.87 -6.62
C ALA A 129 -5.70 10.68 -7.90
N ARG A 130 -4.80 11.60 -8.19
CA ARG A 130 -3.86 11.52 -9.34
C ARG A 130 -2.90 10.33 -9.27
N HIS A 131 -2.61 9.83 -8.06
CA HIS A 131 -1.66 8.74 -7.85
C HIS A 131 -2.32 7.36 -7.86
N LEU A 132 -3.65 7.30 -7.70
CA LEU A 132 -4.40 6.03 -7.63
C LEU A 132 -4.21 5.16 -8.87
N THR A 133 -4.30 5.76 -10.06
CA THR A 133 -4.13 5.04 -11.33
C THR A 133 -2.74 4.44 -11.52
N MET A 134 -1.73 5.06 -10.92
CA MET A 134 -0.35 4.55 -10.96
C MET A 134 -0.14 3.38 -10.03
N ILE A 135 -0.73 3.46 -8.84
CA ILE A 135 -0.63 2.43 -7.81
C ILE A 135 -1.25 1.13 -8.29
N GLU A 136 -2.40 1.21 -8.98
CA GLU A 136 -3.05 0.05 -9.59
C GLU A 136 -2.12 -0.70 -10.56
N ARG A 137 -1.34 0.03 -11.35
CA ARG A 137 -0.39 -0.58 -12.30
C ARG A 137 0.80 -1.24 -11.61
N ASN A 138 1.24 -0.71 -10.49
CA ASN A 138 2.46 -1.16 -9.80
C ASN A 138 2.20 -2.13 -8.63
N ARG A 139 0.93 -2.46 -8.29
CA ARG A 139 0.54 -3.33 -7.16
C ARG A 139 1.41 -3.09 -5.92
N SER A 140 1.49 -1.85 -5.49
CA SER A 140 2.38 -1.46 -4.41
C SER A 140 1.90 -2.02 -3.07
N THR A 141 2.79 -2.69 -2.35
CA THR A 141 2.54 -3.19 -0.99
C THR A 141 2.47 -2.08 0.06
N VAL A 142 2.78 -0.84 -0.33
CA VAL A 142 2.80 0.33 0.56
C VAL A 142 1.52 1.15 0.52
N VAL A 143 0.48 0.63 -0.11
CA VAL A 143 -0.84 1.28 -0.18
C VAL A 143 -1.92 0.32 0.28
N MET A 144 -2.77 0.79 1.17
CA MET A 144 -4.00 0.13 1.55
C MET A 144 -5.18 0.84 0.89
N GLU A 145 -6.01 0.08 0.20
CA GLU A 145 -7.24 0.57 -0.41
C GLU A 145 -8.46 0.10 0.39
N ALA A 146 -9.43 0.98 0.51
CA ALA A 146 -10.72 0.67 1.11
C ALA A 146 -11.85 1.30 0.30
N VAL A 147 -12.87 0.53 0.00
CA VAL A 147 -14.11 1.02 -0.59
C VAL A 147 -15.17 1.01 0.51
N VAL A 148 -15.79 2.15 0.75
CA VAL A 148 -16.91 2.34 1.68
C VAL A 148 -18.17 2.51 0.85
N GLU A 149 -19.11 1.58 0.99
CA GLU A 149 -20.38 1.62 0.28
C GLU A 149 -21.33 2.67 0.88
N ASN A 150 -22.35 3.11 0.11
CA ASN A 150 -23.31 4.13 0.56
C ASN A 150 -24.07 3.74 1.85
N HIS A 151 -24.20 2.46 2.10
CA HIS A 151 -24.89 1.92 3.28
C HIS A 151 -23.93 1.55 4.41
N GLU A 152 -22.63 1.83 4.25
CA GLU A 152 -21.59 1.55 5.26
C GLU A 152 -21.07 2.83 5.91
N ALA A 153 -20.55 2.69 7.12
CA ALA A 153 -19.67 3.66 7.75
C ALA A 153 -18.25 3.10 7.76
N GLY A 154 -17.31 3.81 7.15
CA GLY A 154 -15.88 3.52 7.24
C GLY A 154 -15.27 4.26 8.42
N LEU A 155 -14.49 3.57 9.24
CA LEU A 155 -13.74 4.16 10.35
C LEU A 155 -12.25 3.95 10.12
N LEU A 156 -11.52 5.04 9.95
CA LEU A 156 -10.07 5.02 9.72
C LEU A 156 -9.32 4.97 11.05
N TYR A 157 -8.52 3.94 11.21
CA TYR A 157 -7.59 3.78 12.34
C TYR A 157 -6.15 3.93 11.85
N VAL A 158 -5.40 4.77 12.54
CA VAL A 158 -3.93 4.92 12.36
C VAL A 158 -3.27 4.57 13.68
N GLU A 159 -2.34 3.61 13.67
CA GLU A 159 -1.69 3.11 14.89
C GLU A 159 -2.69 2.70 15.99
N GLY A 160 -3.82 2.11 15.58
CA GLY A 160 -4.88 1.67 16.48
C GLY A 160 -5.76 2.79 17.07
N ARG A 161 -5.54 4.05 16.69
CA ARG A 161 -6.36 5.19 17.11
C ARG A 161 -7.36 5.55 16.00
N LEU A 162 -8.60 5.76 16.37
CA LEU A 162 -9.61 6.28 15.45
C LEU A 162 -9.24 7.74 15.10
N VAL A 163 -9.08 8.00 13.82
CA VAL A 163 -8.71 9.32 13.28
C VAL A 163 -9.94 10.02 12.72
N GLU A 164 -10.72 9.32 11.89
CA GLU A 164 -11.89 9.93 11.27
C GLU A 164 -12.88 8.88 10.75
N ARG A 165 -14.09 9.36 10.44
CA ARG A 165 -15.12 8.63 9.71
C ARG A 165 -15.02 8.95 8.22
N LEU A 166 -14.86 7.92 7.40
CA LEU A 166 -14.77 8.02 5.96
C LEU A 166 -16.16 8.13 5.32
N ALA A 167 -16.30 9.05 4.38
CA ALA A 167 -17.47 9.14 3.52
C ALA A 167 -17.54 7.93 2.56
N PRO A 168 -18.73 7.62 2.01
CA PRO A 168 -18.82 6.63 0.93
C PRO A 168 -17.92 6.98 -0.25
N GLY A 169 -17.27 5.96 -0.80
CA GLY A 169 -16.34 6.12 -1.91
C GLY A 169 -15.10 5.25 -1.77
N ARG A 170 -14.18 5.43 -2.72
CA ARG A 170 -12.88 4.78 -2.72
C ARG A 170 -11.85 5.63 -2.00
N HIS A 171 -11.17 5.05 -1.05
CA HIS A 171 -10.09 5.66 -0.28
C HIS A 171 -8.83 4.83 -0.42
N ALA A 172 -7.68 5.49 -0.44
CA ALA A 172 -6.38 4.84 -0.41
C ALA A 172 -5.43 5.57 0.54
N PHE A 173 -4.59 4.81 1.20
CA PHE A 173 -3.71 5.31 2.25
C PHE A 173 -2.31 4.72 2.11
N TRP A 174 -1.29 5.54 2.32
CA TRP A 174 0.09 5.11 2.39
C TRP A 174 0.35 4.39 3.72
N THR A 175 0.78 3.12 3.65
CA THR A 175 1.07 2.29 4.83
C THR A 175 2.54 2.35 5.26
N VAL A 176 3.29 3.29 4.73
CA VAL A 176 4.71 3.46 5.03
C VAL A 176 4.91 3.89 6.49
N GLY A 177 5.69 3.09 7.22
CA GLY A 177 6.08 3.38 8.60
C GLY A 177 4.93 3.41 9.61
N ARG A 178 3.69 3.04 9.19
CA ARG A 178 2.52 3.06 10.06
C ARG A 178 1.50 1.98 9.73
N LYS A 179 0.79 1.54 10.76
CA LYS A 179 -0.34 0.60 10.60
C LYS A 179 -1.62 1.39 10.32
N ILE A 180 -2.24 1.12 9.19
CA ILE A 180 -3.53 1.68 8.82
C ILE A 180 -4.55 0.57 8.72
N GLU A 181 -5.74 0.79 9.28
CA GLU A 181 -6.85 -0.14 9.26
C GLU A 181 -8.15 0.64 9.02
N VAL A 182 -9.00 0.13 8.14
CA VAL A 182 -10.35 0.67 7.92
C VAL A 182 -11.36 -0.37 8.35
N LYS A 183 -12.14 -0.06 9.37
CA LYS A 183 -13.28 -0.88 9.80
C LYS A 183 -14.54 -0.37 9.12
N ARG A 184 -15.31 -1.30 8.54
CA ARG A 184 -16.58 -0.99 7.86
C ARG A 184 -17.72 -1.60 8.65
N LEU A 185 -18.77 -0.81 8.86
CA LEU A 185 -19.99 -1.23 9.52
C LEU A 185 -21.18 -0.96 8.62
N ASP A 186 -22.03 -1.96 8.43
CA ASP A 186 -23.28 -1.84 7.69
C ASP A 186 -24.32 -1.11 8.57
N LEU A 187 -24.89 -0.02 8.04
CA LEU A 187 -25.87 0.83 8.71
C LEU A 187 -27.31 0.41 8.43
N ARG A 188 -27.54 -0.58 7.59
CA ARG A 188 -28.87 -1.09 7.29
C ARG A 188 -29.43 -1.87 8.46
N LEU A 189 -30.74 -2.05 8.43
CA LEU A 189 -31.43 -2.94 9.35
C LEU A 189 -31.01 -4.38 9.07
N GLN A 190 -30.46 -5.07 10.07
CA GLN A 190 -29.97 -6.43 9.99
C GLN A 190 -30.81 -7.34 10.90
N ALA A 191 -31.14 -8.53 10.40
CA ALA A 191 -31.82 -9.56 11.17
C ALA A 191 -30.79 -10.53 11.75
N VAL A 192 -30.91 -10.80 13.04
CA VAL A 192 -30.09 -11.79 13.77
C VAL A 192 -31.05 -12.90 14.24
N GLU A 193 -30.89 -14.09 13.71
CA GLU A 193 -31.65 -15.25 14.13
C GLU A 193 -31.03 -15.92 15.35
N ILE A 194 -31.83 -16.06 16.37
CA ILE A 194 -31.46 -16.76 17.61
C ILE A 194 -32.19 -18.12 17.59
N THR A 195 -31.44 -19.14 17.21
CA THR A 195 -31.99 -20.49 17.04
C THR A 195 -32.28 -21.13 18.38
N ALA A 196 -33.40 -21.81 18.36
CA ALA A 196 -33.99 -22.75 19.29
C ALA A 196 -33.23 -23.00 20.59
N GLN A 197 -33.65 -22.30 21.63
CA GLN A 197 -33.30 -22.65 23.00
C GLN A 197 -34.38 -23.59 23.55
N GLU A 198 -34.00 -24.79 23.97
CA GLU A 198 -34.88 -25.67 24.72
C GLU A 198 -34.91 -25.21 26.18
N MET A 199 -36.09 -24.90 26.65
CA MET A 199 -36.30 -24.40 28.00
C MET A 199 -37.49 -25.12 28.63
N LEU A 200 -37.43 -25.34 29.93
CA LEU A 200 -38.53 -25.86 30.71
C LEU A 200 -39.32 -24.72 31.37
N THR A 201 -40.62 -24.70 31.13
CA THR A 201 -41.54 -23.80 31.85
C THR A 201 -41.73 -24.25 33.29
N LYS A 202 -42.38 -23.41 34.13
CA LYS A 202 -42.78 -23.79 35.49
C LYS A 202 -43.60 -25.10 35.54
N ASP A 203 -44.43 -25.29 34.53
CA ASP A 203 -45.28 -26.48 34.41
C ASP A 203 -44.52 -27.72 33.84
N ARG A 204 -43.20 -27.65 33.77
CA ARG A 204 -42.34 -28.70 33.23
C ARG A 204 -42.60 -29.04 31.77
N ILE A 205 -43.11 -28.09 31.02
CA ILE A 205 -43.30 -28.23 29.57
C ILE A 205 -42.01 -27.80 28.86
N ALA A 206 -41.46 -28.66 28.01
CA ALA A 206 -40.31 -28.29 27.18
C ALA A 206 -40.79 -27.37 26.03
N LEU A 207 -40.26 -26.18 25.95
CA LEU A 207 -40.47 -25.22 24.89
C LEU A 207 -39.21 -25.04 24.06
N ARG A 208 -39.41 -25.00 22.75
CA ARG A 208 -38.33 -24.62 21.82
C ARG A 208 -38.68 -23.27 21.21
N VAL A 209 -37.91 -22.25 21.55
CA VAL A 209 -38.16 -20.85 21.12
C VAL A 209 -37.12 -20.45 20.08
N THR A 210 -37.57 -19.98 18.92
CA THR A 210 -36.75 -19.30 17.90
C THR A 210 -37.21 -17.88 17.81
N LEU A 211 -36.27 -16.94 17.80
CA LEU A 211 -36.55 -15.50 17.75
C LEU A 211 -35.66 -14.84 16.67
N THR A 212 -36.24 -13.86 16.00
CA THR A 212 -35.49 -12.97 15.10
C THR A 212 -35.41 -11.58 15.74
N ALA A 213 -34.22 -11.12 16.01
CA ALA A 213 -33.96 -9.78 16.48
C ALA A 213 -33.50 -8.89 15.30
N PHE A 214 -34.02 -7.67 15.25
CA PHE A 214 -33.59 -6.68 14.26
C PHE A 214 -32.71 -5.63 14.94
N ARG A 215 -31.58 -5.32 14.31
CA ARG A 215 -30.66 -4.29 14.78
C ARG A 215 -30.27 -3.32 13.68
N ARG A 216 -29.93 -2.10 14.04
CA ARG A 216 -29.34 -1.10 13.17
C ARG A 216 -28.27 -0.34 13.94
N VAL A 217 -27.09 -0.15 13.33
CA VAL A 217 -26.04 0.66 13.90
C VAL A 217 -26.40 2.14 13.74
N VAL A 218 -26.53 2.86 14.85
CA VAL A 218 -26.85 4.29 14.88
C VAL A 218 -25.59 5.12 15.04
N ASP A 219 -24.68 4.66 15.91
CA ASP A 219 -23.39 5.29 16.17
C ASP A 219 -22.27 4.27 15.94
N PRO A 220 -21.63 4.32 14.75
CA PRO A 220 -20.58 3.37 14.39
C PRO A 220 -19.37 3.45 15.30
N GLU A 221 -18.95 4.66 15.71
CA GLU A 221 -17.74 4.88 16.51
C GLU A 221 -17.91 4.28 17.90
N ARG A 222 -19.01 4.59 18.54
CA ARG A 222 -19.37 4.06 19.86
C ARG A 222 -19.56 2.53 19.80
N THR A 223 -20.16 2.03 18.74
CA THR A 223 -20.38 0.59 18.56
C THR A 223 -19.05 -0.17 18.55
N VAL A 224 -18.08 0.25 17.74
CA VAL A 224 -16.77 -0.41 17.65
C VAL A 224 -15.95 -0.23 18.93
N ALA A 225 -16.09 0.89 19.61
CA ALA A 225 -15.39 1.14 20.87
C ALA A 225 -15.92 0.30 22.04
N THR A 226 -17.21 -0.05 22.03
CA THR A 226 -17.87 -0.70 23.15
C THR A 226 -17.93 -2.21 23.01
N VAL A 227 -18.18 -2.71 21.79
CA VAL A 227 -18.44 -4.13 21.55
C VAL A 227 -17.56 -4.66 20.41
N PRO A 228 -16.71 -5.65 20.67
CA PRO A 228 -15.84 -6.23 19.63
C PRO A 228 -16.63 -6.94 18.53
N ASP A 229 -17.70 -7.66 18.92
CA ASP A 229 -18.60 -8.40 18.02
C ASP A 229 -20.04 -8.14 18.47
N VAL A 230 -20.71 -7.32 17.68
CA VAL A 230 -22.08 -6.87 17.97
C VAL A 230 -23.08 -8.02 17.84
N ASP A 231 -22.90 -8.93 16.89
CA ASP A 231 -23.80 -10.04 16.65
C ASP A 231 -23.70 -11.07 17.79
N ALA A 232 -22.49 -11.42 18.18
CA ALA A 232 -22.27 -12.31 19.33
C ALA A 232 -22.79 -11.70 20.65
N TRP A 233 -22.62 -10.38 20.83
CA TRP A 233 -23.14 -9.69 22.01
C TRP A 233 -24.67 -9.69 22.03
N LEU A 234 -25.30 -9.31 20.92
CA LEU A 234 -26.76 -9.27 20.80
C LEU A 234 -27.37 -10.68 20.97
N TYR A 235 -26.74 -11.68 20.36
CA TYR A 235 -27.16 -13.07 20.53
C TYR A 235 -27.21 -13.48 22.00
N ARG A 236 -26.18 -13.19 22.79
CA ARG A 236 -26.12 -13.49 24.22
C ARG A 236 -27.17 -12.69 25.00
N LEU A 237 -27.32 -11.40 24.71
CA LEU A 237 -28.30 -10.54 25.39
C LEU A 237 -29.71 -11.08 25.21
N VAL A 238 -30.09 -11.45 23.98
CA VAL A 238 -31.42 -11.99 23.70
C VAL A 238 -31.61 -13.35 24.31
N GLN A 239 -30.57 -14.21 24.33
CA GLN A 239 -30.66 -15.50 25.04
C GLN A 239 -30.97 -15.30 26.53
N PHE A 240 -30.31 -14.33 27.19
CA PHE A 240 -30.60 -14.03 28.60
C PHE A 240 -32.02 -13.53 28.78
N ALA A 241 -32.47 -12.59 27.93
CA ALA A 241 -33.82 -12.06 27.98
C ALA A 241 -34.90 -13.14 27.79
N ILE A 242 -34.70 -14.09 26.86
CA ILE A 242 -35.63 -15.23 26.67
C ILE A 242 -35.65 -16.09 27.91
N ARG A 243 -34.49 -16.42 28.52
CA ARG A 243 -34.43 -17.24 29.75
C ARG A 243 -35.14 -16.56 30.90
N GLU A 244 -34.99 -15.25 31.05
CA GLU A 244 -35.68 -14.47 32.08
C GLU A 244 -37.20 -14.43 31.85
N ALA A 245 -37.63 -14.25 30.59
CA ALA A 245 -39.05 -14.21 30.21
C ALA A 245 -39.77 -15.57 30.37
N VAL A 246 -39.09 -16.69 30.17
CA VAL A 246 -39.69 -18.04 30.25
C VAL A 246 -39.36 -18.75 31.57
N GLY A 247 -38.36 -18.30 32.31
CA GLY A 247 -37.91 -18.92 33.56
C GLY A 247 -38.91 -18.87 34.69
N PRO A 248 -38.61 -19.56 35.83
CA PRO A 248 -39.56 -19.75 36.96
C PRO A 248 -39.98 -18.46 37.64
N ASP A 249 -39.29 -17.35 37.45
CA ASP A 249 -39.63 -16.06 38.08
C ASP A 249 -40.43 -15.09 37.17
N ALA A 250 -40.84 -15.51 35.97
CA ALA A 250 -41.66 -14.67 35.06
C ALA A 250 -43.08 -14.33 35.57
N GLY A 251 -43.27 -14.39 36.88
CA GLY A 251 -44.57 -14.17 37.56
C GLY A 251 -44.96 -12.72 37.82
N ARG A 252 -44.29 -11.68 37.31
CA ARG A 252 -44.79 -10.29 37.35
C ARG A 252 -44.41 -9.55 36.05
N GLY A 253 -45.26 -9.73 35.12
CA GLY A 253 -45.76 -8.82 34.11
C GLY A 253 -44.79 -7.86 33.47
N ALA A 254 -44.37 -8.15 32.24
CA ALA A 254 -44.34 -7.14 31.21
C ALA A 254 -44.81 -7.77 29.92
N VAL A 255 -46.13 -7.90 29.74
CA VAL A 255 -46.69 -8.00 28.40
C VAL A 255 -46.51 -6.62 27.78
N CYS A 256 -45.45 -6.46 27.04
CA CYS A 256 -45.35 -5.36 26.10
C CYS A 256 -46.32 -5.64 24.95
N LYS A 257 -47.52 -5.12 25.07
CA LYS A 257 -48.41 -4.95 23.92
C LYS A 257 -47.72 -4.11 22.90
N GLY A 258 -47.62 -4.61 21.68
CA GLY A 258 -47.01 -3.96 20.56
C GLY A 258 -47.49 -2.53 20.34
N GLY A 259 -46.62 -1.64 20.05
CA GLY A 259 -46.88 -0.29 19.57
C GLY A 259 -45.97 0.77 20.22
N ALA A 260 -45.05 1.26 19.44
CA ALA A 260 -44.39 2.57 19.58
C ALA A 260 -43.41 2.78 20.75
N GLY A 261 -42.10 2.84 20.39
CA GLY A 261 -41.19 3.82 20.97
C GLY A 261 -40.70 3.52 22.38
N CYS A 262 -39.69 2.69 22.54
CA CYS A 262 -38.81 2.73 23.70
C CYS A 262 -37.52 3.48 23.30
N GLY A 263 -37.53 4.81 23.47
CA GLY A 263 -36.35 5.62 23.54
C GLY A 263 -35.68 5.37 24.86
N ALA A 264 -34.47 4.87 24.88
CA ALA A 264 -33.65 4.82 26.07
C ALA A 264 -32.62 5.94 26.01
N ALA A 265 -32.54 6.64 27.09
CA ALA A 265 -31.58 7.69 27.40
C ALA A 265 -30.13 7.17 27.40
#